data_3cbc89fb0e76092ffd21dd975be44973
#
_entry.id   3cbc89fb0e76092ffd21dd975be44973
#
_cell.length_a   1.000
_cell.length_b   1.000
_cell.length_c   1.000
_cell.angle_alpha   90.00
_cell.angle_beta   90.00
_cell.angle_gamma   90.00
#
_symmetry.space_group_name_H-M   'P 1'
#
loop_
_entity.id
_entity.type
_entity.pdbx_description
1 polymer ?
#
loop_
_entity_poly.entity_id
_entity_poly.type
_entity_poly.pdbx_seq_one_letter_code
_entity_poly.pdbx_strand_id
1 'polypeptide(L)'
;IYTKSSLDFLGVDTSTGVTYTYLENDTPVNFCFEFVPYGEAKKETVSDESKWVSYFIDDEKSLGIFTLMTCDLNDEYRTVLSEFFNEVYDKSIKSIAVDLRGNGGGHSGVANAFLQYVDVDIYKSWDNAVRYGPVLWKNTDVKVTNTKKAPLFSGNLYVLTNVYSYSSAMDFAMLIKDNDLGLVIGEASGNSPDSYGDNLYFQMPNSKLYFTVSHKKWYRINKDKAGLPIEPDYECRSADVIETLYKIITTENPEEFIRR
;
A
#
# COMPACT_ATOMS: atom_id res chain seq x y z
N ILE A 1 10.54 16.05 -0.26
CA ILE A 1 11.20 17.35 -0.07
C ILE A 1 12.60 17.26 -0.66
N TYR A 2 12.91 18.11 -1.64
CA TYR A 2 14.23 18.14 -2.27
C TYR A 2 15.20 18.92 -1.38
N THR A 3 16.43 18.45 -1.28
CA THR A 3 17.50 19.21 -0.66
C THR A 3 17.98 20.31 -1.62
N LYS A 4 18.60 21.37 -1.09
CA LYS A 4 19.25 22.39 -1.92
C LYS A 4 20.16 21.77 -2.97
N SER A 5 21.03 20.85 -2.56
CA SER A 5 21.96 20.15 -3.47
C SER A 5 21.27 19.38 -4.59
N SER A 6 20.10 18.79 -4.32
CA SER A 6 19.31 18.08 -5.34
C SER A 6 18.72 19.04 -6.35
N LEU A 7 18.23 20.19 -5.93
CA LEU A 7 17.68 21.23 -6.80
C LEU A 7 18.77 21.91 -7.63
N ASP A 8 19.92 22.22 -7.02
CA ASP A 8 21.09 22.75 -7.72
C ASP A 8 21.57 21.76 -8.81
N PHE A 9 21.58 20.45 -8.51
CA PHE A 9 21.90 19.40 -9.49
C PHE A 9 20.91 19.35 -10.67
N LEU A 10 19.64 19.64 -10.40
CA LEU A 10 18.58 19.73 -11.43
C LEU A 10 18.59 21.07 -12.19
N GLY A 11 19.53 21.96 -11.90
CA GLY A 11 19.66 23.26 -12.55
C GLY A 11 18.65 24.32 -12.06
N VAL A 12 18.03 24.10 -10.92
CA VAL A 12 17.14 25.09 -10.29
C VAL A 12 18.01 26.10 -9.54
N ASP A 13 17.83 27.38 -9.83
CA ASP A 13 18.50 28.44 -9.05
C ASP A 13 17.91 28.51 -7.65
N THR A 14 18.74 28.22 -6.67
CA THR A 14 18.36 28.20 -5.26
C THR A 14 18.98 29.34 -4.45
N SER A 15 19.60 30.33 -5.11
CA SER A 15 20.34 31.43 -4.47
C SER A 15 19.47 32.32 -3.59
N THR A 16 18.19 32.47 -3.91
CA THR A 16 17.22 33.30 -3.20
C THR A 16 16.04 32.50 -2.60
N GLY A 17 16.21 31.19 -2.44
CA GLY A 17 15.13 30.29 -2.07
C GLY A 17 14.47 29.64 -3.27
N VAL A 18 13.35 28.97 -3.07
CA VAL A 18 12.57 28.32 -4.12
C VAL A 18 11.08 28.63 -3.95
N THR A 19 10.44 29.03 -5.03
CA THR A 19 9.01 29.25 -5.06
C THR A 19 8.33 28.07 -5.74
N TYR A 20 7.38 27.43 -5.04
CA TYR A 20 6.48 26.43 -5.60
C TYR A 20 5.14 27.08 -5.91
N THR A 21 4.67 26.84 -7.14
CA THR A 21 3.32 27.23 -7.54
C THR A 21 2.46 25.97 -7.63
N TYR A 22 1.33 25.94 -6.94
CA TYR A 22 0.33 24.88 -7.06
C TYR A 22 -1.05 25.49 -7.35
N LEU A 23 -1.97 24.67 -7.84
CA LEU A 23 -3.35 25.10 -8.05
C LEU A 23 -4.21 24.72 -6.86
N GLU A 24 -4.88 25.70 -6.27
CA GLU A 24 -5.90 25.51 -5.27
C GLU A 24 -7.24 26.00 -5.83
N ASN A 25 -8.18 25.09 -6.06
CA ASN A 25 -9.43 25.39 -6.76
C ASN A 25 -9.22 26.16 -8.08
N ASP A 26 -8.31 25.63 -8.92
CA ASP A 26 -7.88 26.23 -10.21
C ASP A 26 -7.20 27.62 -10.10
N THR A 27 -6.90 28.09 -8.90
CA THR A 27 -6.21 29.35 -8.68
C THR A 27 -4.74 29.08 -8.32
N PRO A 28 -3.76 29.69 -9.04
CA PRO A 28 -2.34 29.55 -8.71
C PRO A 28 -2.01 30.16 -7.34
N VAL A 29 -1.45 29.32 -6.46
CA VAL A 29 -0.94 29.74 -5.15
C VAL A 29 0.57 29.54 -5.12
N ASN A 30 1.29 30.58 -4.71
CA ASN A 30 2.74 30.56 -4.59
C ASN A 30 3.16 30.37 -3.14
N PHE A 31 4.07 29.46 -2.91
CA PHE A 31 4.69 29.22 -1.63
C PHE A 31 6.21 29.33 -1.77
N CYS A 32 6.83 30.26 -1.03
CA CYS A 32 8.27 30.49 -1.05
C CYS A 32 8.95 29.81 0.13
N PHE A 33 10.02 29.08 -0.13
CA PHE A 33 10.85 28.42 0.85
C PHE A 33 12.25 29.04 0.86
N GLU A 34 12.79 29.29 2.05
CA GLU A 34 14.19 29.58 2.25
C GLU A 34 14.91 28.32 2.74
N PHE A 35 16.17 28.15 2.30
CA PHE A 35 16.99 27.06 2.80
C PHE A 35 17.67 27.46 4.10
N VAL A 36 17.54 26.61 5.09
CA VAL A 36 18.28 26.72 6.35
C VAL A 36 19.32 25.61 6.43
N PRO A 37 20.43 25.78 7.14
CA PRO A 37 21.37 24.71 7.40
C PRO A 37 20.69 23.48 7.99
N TYR A 38 21.12 22.28 7.59
CA TYR A 38 20.47 21.04 8.02
C TYR A 38 20.34 20.88 9.53
N GLY A 39 21.32 21.42 10.31
CA GLY A 39 21.25 21.40 11.77
C GLY A 39 20.24 22.38 12.39
N GLU A 40 19.80 23.38 11.63
CA GLU A 40 18.82 24.38 12.04
C GLU A 40 17.42 24.10 11.53
N ALA A 41 17.30 23.16 10.58
CA ALA A 41 16.00 22.70 10.14
C ALA A 41 15.26 22.12 11.34
N LYS A 42 14.19 22.81 11.79
CA LYS A 42 13.28 22.24 12.77
C LYS A 42 12.72 20.96 12.13
N LYS A 43 13.19 19.81 12.61
CA LYS A 43 12.38 18.61 12.51
C LYS A 43 11.13 18.93 13.30
N GLU A 44 10.02 19.22 12.65
CA GLU A 44 8.77 18.91 13.27
C GLU A 44 8.85 17.41 13.56
N THR A 45 9.22 17.08 14.78
CA THR A 45 8.87 15.80 15.35
C THR A 45 7.36 15.88 15.43
N VAL A 46 6.69 15.50 14.35
CA VAL A 46 5.35 14.97 14.50
C VAL A 46 5.61 13.80 15.45
N SER A 47 5.32 14.03 16.73
CA SER A 47 5.21 12.99 17.72
C SER A 47 3.92 12.24 17.37
N ASP A 48 3.94 11.66 16.20
CA ASP A 48 2.92 10.73 15.81
C ASP A 48 3.29 9.42 16.52
N GLU A 49 2.72 9.26 17.71
CA GLU A 49 2.68 7.97 18.41
C GLU A 49 1.81 6.98 17.63
N SER A 50 1.47 7.27 16.37
CA SER A 50 0.75 6.35 15.53
C SER A 50 1.61 5.10 15.35
N LYS A 51 1.15 4.03 15.94
CA LYS A 51 1.76 2.73 15.77
C LYS A 51 1.74 2.39 14.28
N TRP A 52 2.86 1.89 13.76
CA TRP A 52 2.98 1.51 12.34
C TRP A 52 2.05 0.34 11.96
N VAL A 53 1.64 -0.46 12.95
CA VAL A 53 0.62 -1.48 12.87
C VAL A 53 -0.32 -1.35 14.08
N SER A 54 -1.61 -1.31 13.81
CA SER A 54 -2.66 -1.18 14.83
C SER A 54 -4.00 -1.63 14.29
N TYR A 55 -4.99 -1.75 15.16
CA TYR A 55 -6.35 -2.00 14.72
C TYR A 55 -7.36 -1.25 15.61
N PHE A 56 -8.56 -1.13 15.08
CA PHE A 56 -9.73 -0.56 15.74
C PHE A 56 -10.95 -1.42 15.44
N ILE A 57 -11.80 -1.66 16.43
CA ILE A 57 -13.08 -2.37 16.27
C ILE A 57 -14.23 -1.41 16.58
N ASP A 58 -15.13 -1.26 15.63
CA ASP A 58 -16.41 -0.57 15.79
C ASP A 58 -17.52 -1.61 15.94
N ASP A 59 -17.91 -1.88 17.19
CA ASP A 59 -18.94 -2.87 17.52
C ASP A 59 -20.31 -2.48 16.95
N GLU A 60 -20.64 -1.19 16.94
CA GLU A 60 -21.96 -0.69 16.47
C GLU A 60 -22.10 -0.91 14.96
N LYS A 61 -21.00 -0.77 14.20
CA LYS A 61 -20.96 -0.98 12.76
C LYS A 61 -20.57 -2.39 12.35
N SER A 62 -20.23 -3.23 13.34
CA SER A 62 -19.67 -4.58 13.09
C SER A 62 -18.50 -4.53 12.10
N LEU A 63 -17.58 -3.59 12.33
CA LEU A 63 -16.43 -3.30 11.48
C LEU A 63 -15.12 -3.37 12.27
N GLY A 64 -14.14 -4.10 11.75
CA GLY A 64 -12.75 -4.04 12.18
C GLY A 64 -11.89 -3.31 11.14
N ILE A 65 -11.03 -2.38 11.57
CA ILE A 65 -10.06 -1.71 10.70
C ILE A 65 -8.67 -2.09 11.17
N PHE A 66 -7.90 -2.74 10.31
CA PHE A 66 -6.50 -3.08 10.52
C PHE A 66 -5.62 -2.08 9.76
N THR A 67 -4.91 -1.21 10.47
CA THR A 67 -4.06 -0.16 9.90
C THR A 67 -2.62 -0.65 9.80
N LEU A 68 -2.03 -0.54 8.61
CA LEU A 68 -0.67 -0.94 8.30
C LEU A 68 0.05 0.18 7.55
N MET A 69 0.94 0.92 8.24
CA MET A 69 1.67 2.07 7.68
C MET A 69 2.96 1.67 6.95
N THR A 70 3.46 0.47 7.18
CA THR A 70 4.59 -0.13 6.46
C THR A 70 4.44 -1.64 6.44
N CYS A 71 4.93 -2.28 5.39
CA CYS A 71 4.90 -3.73 5.29
C CYS A 71 6.15 -4.33 5.95
N ASP A 72 6.10 -4.58 7.24
CA ASP A 72 7.16 -5.27 7.99
C ASP A 72 6.62 -6.59 8.59
N LEU A 73 7.22 -7.71 8.19
CA LEU A 73 6.79 -9.05 8.61
C LEU A 73 7.57 -9.52 9.85
N ASN A 74 7.43 -8.80 10.93
CA ASN A 74 8.07 -9.09 12.21
C ASN A 74 7.10 -9.70 13.24
N ASP A 75 7.58 -9.92 14.45
CA ASP A 75 6.77 -10.52 15.52
C ASP A 75 5.68 -9.56 16.02
N GLU A 76 5.92 -8.24 16.02
CA GLU A 76 4.90 -7.24 16.37
C GLU A 76 3.72 -7.31 15.41
N TYR A 77 3.99 -7.32 14.08
CA TYR A 77 2.95 -7.50 13.08
C TYR A 77 2.12 -8.76 13.33
N ARG A 78 2.80 -9.90 13.57
CA ARG A 78 2.12 -11.19 13.81
C ARG A 78 1.27 -11.19 15.07
N THR A 79 1.74 -10.52 16.12
CA THR A 79 1.03 -10.38 17.39
C THR A 79 -0.24 -9.54 17.20
N VAL A 80 -0.10 -8.32 16.66
CA VAL A 80 -1.24 -7.42 16.43
C VAL A 80 -2.25 -8.03 15.46
N LEU A 81 -1.78 -8.73 14.42
CA LEU A 81 -2.65 -9.45 13.48
C LEU A 81 -3.45 -10.56 14.16
N SER A 82 -2.82 -11.34 15.02
CA SER A 82 -3.49 -12.41 15.78
C SER A 82 -4.52 -11.83 16.75
N GLU A 83 -4.17 -10.77 17.49
CA GLU A 83 -5.06 -10.06 18.39
C GLU A 83 -6.28 -9.52 17.64
N PHE A 84 -6.06 -8.88 16.48
CA PHE A 84 -7.13 -8.38 15.64
C PHE A 84 -8.14 -9.47 15.25
N PHE A 85 -7.67 -10.59 14.70
CA PHE A 85 -8.58 -11.65 14.25
C PHE A 85 -9.28 -12.37 15.42
N ASN A 86 -8.63 -12.49 16.58
CA ASN A 86 -9.29 -13.01 17.79
C ASN A 86 -10.43 -12.08 18.21
N GLU A 87 -10.20 -10.76 18.26
CA GLU A 87 -11.24 -9.80 18.65
C GLU A 87 -12.38 -9.73 17.60
N VAL A 88 -12.04 -9.78 16.30
CA VAL A 88 -13.01 -9.91 15.20
C VAL A 88 -13.92 -11.13 15.40
N TYR A 89 -13.35 -12.25 15.77
CA TYR A 89 -14.09 -13.49 16.03
C TYR A 89 -14.96 -13.38 17.30
N ASP A 90 -14.37 -12.96 18.42
CA ASP A 90 -15.04 -12.88 19.71
C ASP A 90 -16.26 -11.94 19.67
N LYS A 91 -16.14 -10.84 18.92
CA LYS A 91 -17.21 -9.85 18.71
C LYS A 91 -18.12 -10.15 17.51
N SER A 92 -17.88 -11.26 16.79
CA SER A 92 -18.66 -11.64 15.61
C SER A 92 -18.74 -10.53 14.56
N ILE A 93 -17.64 -9.84 14.32
CA ILE A 93 -17.51 -8.75 13.34
C ILE A 93 -17.77 -9.27 11.92
N LYS A 94 -18.61 -8.56 11.16
CA LYS A 94 -19.04 -8.99 9.82
C LYS A 94 -18.20 -8.40 8.68
N SER A 95 -17.57 -7.27 8.91
CA SER A 95 -16.77 -6.56 7.92
C SER A 95 -15.41 -6.19 8.47
N ILE A 96 -14.35 -6.39 7.67
CA ILE A 96 -13.01 -5.91 8.03
C ILE A 96 -12.43 -5.08 6.88
N ALA A 97 -11.64 -4.08 7.23
CA ALA A 97 -10.90 -3.27 6.27
C ALA A 97 -9.42 -3.27 6.63
N VAL A 98 -8.56 -3.39 5.61
CA VAL A 98 -7.11 -3.16 5.74
C VAL A 98 -6.79 -1.77 5.23
N ASP A 99 -6.33 -0.88 6.10
CA ASP A 99 -5.95 0.47 5.72
C ASP A 99 -4.47 0.51 5.33
N LEU A 100 -4.24 0.65 4.03
CA LEU A 100 -2.91 0.74 3.39
C LEU A 100 -2.61 2.15 2.89
N ARG A 101 -3.41 3.15 3.24
CA ARG A 101 -3.15 4.54 2.86
C ARG A 101 -1.86 5.05 3.48
N GLY A 102 -1.00 5.63 2.66
CA GLY A 102 0.32 6.10 3.11
C GLY A 102 1.40 5.01 3.26
N ASN A 103 1.07 3.75 3.00
CA ASN A 103 2.01 2.63 3.12
C ASN A 103 2.90 2.51 1.87
N GLY A 104 4.17 2.84 2.00
CA GLY A 104 5.17 2.77 0.92
C GLY A 104 5.63 1.36 0.55
N GLY A 105 5.12 0.30 1.19
CA GLY A 105 5.51 -1.08 0.95
C GLY A 105 6.50 -1.64 1.97
N GLY A 106 7.30 -2.61 1.55
CA GLY A 106 8.25 -3.36 2.38
C GLY A 106 8.24 -4.84 2.05
N HIS A 107 7.95 -5.70 3.02
CA HIS A 107 7.94 -7.15 2.87
C HIS A 107 6.58 -7.66 2.38
N SER A 108 6.51 -8.24 1.18
CA SER A 108 5.26 -8.74 0.57
C SER A 108 4.58 -9.89 1.33
N GLY A 109 5.31 -10.59 2.19
CA GLY A 109 4.77 -11.66 3.03
C GLY A 109 3.71 -11.22 4.04
N VAL A 110 3.54 -9.91 4.30
CA VAL A 110 2.48 -9.40 5.20
C VAL A 110 1.09 -9.76 4.69
N ALA A 111 0.85 -9.65 3.38
CA ALA A 111 -0.42 -10.01 2.76
C ALA A 111 -0.71 -11.50 2.90
N ASN A 112 0.30 -12.36 2.65
CA ASN A 112 0.14 -13.80 2.83
C ASN A 112 -0.15 -14.17 4.29
N ALA A 113 0.50 -13.52 5.26
CA ALA A 113 0.25 -13.76 6.68
C ALA A 113 -1.18 -13.32 7.09
N PHE A 114 -1.68 -12.22 6.54
CA PHE A 114 -3.06 -11.76 6.73
C PHE A 114 -4.06 -12.78 6.14
N LEU A 115 -3.84 -13.21 4.91
CA LEU A 115 -4.71 -14.17 4.23
C LEU A 115 -4.79 -15.54 4.93
N GLN A 116 -3.83 -15.90 5.80
CA GLN A 116 -3.94 -17.10 6.62
C GLN A 116 -5.16 -17.10 7.56
N TYR A 117 -5.67 -15.92 7.91
CA TYR A 117 -6.86 -15.76 8.74
C TYR A 117 -8.15 -15.56 7.93
N VAL A 118 -8.07 -15.49 6.60
CA VAL A 118 -9.23 -15.40 5.71
C VAL A 118 -9.60 -16.79 5.21
N ASP A 119 -10.90 -17.09 5.11
CA ASP A 119 -11.42 -18.38 4.68
C ASP A 119 -11.31 -18.55 3.16
N VAL A 120 -10.09 -18.69 2.68
CA VAL A 120 -9.74 -18.99 1.29
C VAL A 120 -8.75 -20.16 1.26
N ASP A 121 -8.97 -21.14 0.39
CA ASP A 121 -8.11 -22.32 0.30
C ASP A 121 -6.91 -22.11 -0.63
N ILE A 122 -7.16 -21.51 -1.79
CA ILE A 122 -6.16 -21.27 -2.83
C ILE A 122 -6.41 -19.90 -3.43
N TYR A 123 -5.37 -19.13 -3.62
CA TYR A 123 -5.43 -17.84 -4.32
C TYR A 123 -4.28 -17.73 -5.32
N LYS A 124 -4.50 -16.95 -6.39
CA LYS A 124 -3.44 -16.61 -7.34
C LYS A 124 -2.49 -15.60 -6.71
N SER A 125 -1.22 -15.77 -7.02
CA SER A 125 -0.19 -14.80 -6.71
C SER A 125 0.38 -14.22 -8.02
N TRP A 126 1.26 -13.22 -7.91
CA TRP A 126 1.85 -12.61 -9.09
C TRP A 126 2.78 -13.58 -9.83
N ASP A 127 2.70 -13.57 -11.13
CA ASP A 127 3.70 -14.18 -11.98
C ASP A 127 5.00 -13.38 -11.90
N ASN A 128 6.12 -14.02 -12.17
CA ASN A 128 7.38 -13.31 -12.17
C ASN A 128 8.39 -13.87 -13.18
N ALA A 129 9.36 -13.04 -13.55
CA ALA A 129 10.52 -13.43 -14.32
C ALA A 129 11.78 -12.99 -13.59
N VAL A 130 12.69 -13.92 -13.36
CA VAL A 130 13.96 -13.69 -12.65
C VAL A 130 15.13 -13.89 -13.61
N ARG A 131 16.07 -12.95 -13.63
CA ARG A 131 17.28 -13.02 -14.42
C ARG A 131 18.42 -13.67 -13.62
N TYR A 132 18.89 -14.80 -14.10
CA TYR A 132 20.08 -15.50 -13.58
C TYR A 132 21.18 -15.49 -14.65
N GLY A 133 21.99 -14.44 -14.70
CA GLY A 133 22.96 -14.24 -15.78
C GLY A 133 22.29 -14.21 -17.17
N PRO A 134 22.65 -15.10 -18.11
CA PRO A 134 22.03 -15.17 -19.44
C PRO A 134 20.62 -15.80 -19.42
N VAL A 135 20.26 -16.52 -18.35
CA VAL A 135 19.00 -17.25 -18.25
C VAL A 135 17.90 -16.34 -17.67
N LEU A 136 16.72 -16.31 -18.34
CA LEU A 136 15.53 -15.71 -17.80
C LEU A 136 14.55 -16.82 -17.39
N TRP A 137 14.41 -17.02 -16.08
CA TRP A 137 13.46 -17.96 -15.53
C TRP A 137 12.10 -17.29 -15.35
N LYS A 138 11.02 -17.92 -15.83
CA LYS A 138 9.65 -17.40 -15.69
C LYS A 138 8.83 -18.36 -14.85
N ASN A 139 8.12 -17.81 -13.86
CA ASN A 139 7.06 -18.49 -13.10
C ASN A 139 5.73 -17.89 -13.53
N THR A 140 4.84 -18.72 -14.04
CA THR A 140 3.53 -18.31 -14.55
C THR A 140 2.42 -19.15 -13.91
N ASP A 141 1.22 -18.60 -13.84
CA ASP A 141 0.04 -19.21 -13.18
C ASP A 141 0.34 -19.61 -11.71
N VAL A 142 1.03 -18.70 -11.02
CA VAL A 142 1.47 -18.93 -9.63
C VAL A 142 0.24 -18.95 -8.72
N LYS A 143 0.08 -20.05 -7.98
CA LYS A 143 -0.97 -20.24 -6.98
C LYS A 143 -0.36 -20.53 -5.63
N VAL A 144 -1.02 -20.04 -4.59
CA VAL A 144 -0.65 -20.27 -3.19
C VAL A 144 -1.75 -21.09 -2.53
N THR A 145 -1.39 -22.26 -2.00
CA THR A 145 -2.26 -22.99 -1.08
C THR A 145 -2.16 -22.31 0.28
N ASN A 146 -3.29 -21.80 0.77
CA ASN A 146 -3.31 -21.05 2.02
C ASN A 146 -3.13 -21.97 3.23
N THR A 147 -2.17 -21.63 4.08
CA THR A 147 -2.00 -22.31 5.37
C THR A 147 -2.85 -21.59 6.42
N LYS A 148 -4.13 -21.97 6.47
CA LYS A 148 -5.14 -21.33 7.32
C LYS A 148 -4.77 -21.37 8.80
N LYS A 149 -5.06 -20.27 9.50
CA LYS A 149 -4.93 -20.10 10.95
C LYS A 149 -6.28 -19.75 11.55
N ALA A 150 -6.63 -20.40 12.65
CA ALA A 150 -7.82 -20.02 13.41
C ALA A 150 -7.56 -18.75 14.27
N PRO A 151 -8.62 -17.93 14.49
CA PRO A 151 -9.95 -18.04 13.92
C PRO A 151 -9.99 -17.60 12.46
N LEU A 152 -10.90 -18.19 11.66
CA LEU A 152 -11.06 -17.84 10.26
C LEU A 152 -12.16 -16.80 10.07
N PHE A 153 -11.88 -15.79 9.25
CA PHE A 153 -12.82 -14.76 8.83
C PHE A 153 -13.41 -15.08 7.44
N SER A 154 -14.73 -15.07 7.35
CA SER A 154 -15.49 -15.31 6.11
C SER A 154 -16.48 -14.18 5.77
N GLY A 155 -16.35 -13.02 6.41
CA GLY A 155 -17.18 -11.84 6.17
C GLY A 155 -16.67 -10.97 5.02
N ASN A 156 -17.16 -9.73 4.98
CA ASN A 156 -16.78 -8.77 3.94
C ASN A 156 -15.38 -8.21 4.19
N LEU A 157 -14.54 -8.26 3.17
CA LEU A 157 -13.17 -7.73 3.22
C LEU A 157 -13.03 -6.50 2.33
N TYR A 158 -12.45 -5.44 2.87
CA TYR A 158 -12.16 -4.19 2.17
C TYR A 158 -10.68 -3.84 2.28
N VAL A 159 -10.17 -3.12 1.29
CA VAL A 159 -8.83 -2.54 1.31
C VAL A 159 -8.93 -1.04 1.03
N LEU A 160 -8.34 -0.24 1.89
CA LEU A 160 -8.32 1.21 1.74
C LEU A 160 -6.98 1.63 1.16
N THR A 161 -7.02 2.33 0.01
CA THR A 161 -5.82 2.73 -0.72
C THR A 161 -5.79 4.22 -1.03
N ASN A 162 -4.59 4.73 -1.28
CA ASN A 162 -4.38 6.03 -1.89
C ASN A 162 -3.11 6.00 -2.76
N VAL A 163 -2.77 7.14 -3.37
CA VAL A 163 -1.58 7.27 -4.25
C VAL A 163 -0.25 6.94 -3.55
N TYR A 164 -0.22 6.84 -2.23
CA TYR A 164 0.96 6.43 -1.46
C TYR A 164 0.95 4.93 -1.09
N SER A 165 -0.11 4.19 -1.43
CA SER A 165 -0.14 2.73 -1.31
C SER A 165 0.74 2.16 -2.41
N TYR A 166 1.99 1.79 -2.06
CA TYR A 166 3.04 1.52 -3.03
C TYR A 166 3.72 0.16 -2.77
N SER A 167 4.32 -0.45 -3.80
CA SER A 167 5.09 -1.69 -3.71
C SER A 167 4.30 -2.80 -3.01
N SER A 168 4.79 -3.38 -1.89
CA SER A 168 4.12 -4.48 -1.19
C SER A 168 2.74 -4.13 -0.62
N ALA A 169 2.43 -2.84 -0.38
CA ALA A 169 1.07 -2.42 -0.03
C ALA A 169 0.14 -2.49 -1.25
N MET A 170 0.60 -2.07 -2.42
CA MET A 170 -0.11 -2.26 -3.69
C MET A 170 -0.29 -3.75 -4.00
N ASP A 171 0.75 -4.59 -3.76
CA ASP A 171 0.66 -6.05 -3.92
C ASP A 171 -0.42 -6.65 -3.01
N PHE A 172 -0.55 -6.15 -1.77
CA PHE A 172 -1.60 -6.58 -0.86
C PHE A 172 -2.98 -6.27 -1.44
N ALA A 173 -3.21 -5.05 -1.91
CA ALA A 173 -4.47 -4.68 -2.55
C ALA A 173 -4.74 -5.52 -3.80
N MET A 174 -3.73 -5.82 -4.62
CA MET A 174 -3.83 -6.70 -5.77
C MET A 174 -4.26 -8.12 -5.38
N LEU A 175 -3.65 -8.71 -4.35
CA LEU A 175 -4.00 -10.06 -3.90
C LEU A 175 -5.46 -10.15 -3.49
N ILE A 176 -6.00 -9.15 -2.84
CA ILE A 176 -7.41 -9.12 -2.44
C ILE A 176 -8.31 -8.92 -3.66
N LYS A 177 -8.05 -7.88 -4.45
CA LYS A 177 -8.91 -7.48 -5.57
C LYS A 177 -8.90 -8.49 -6.71
N ASP A 178 -7.72 -8.86 -7.19
CA ASP A 178 -7.59 -9.72 -8.39
C ASP A 178 -7.91 -11.20 -8.12
N ASN A 179 -8.17 -11.58 -6.85
CA ASN A 179 -8.72 -12.89 -6.45
C ASN A 179 -10.18 -12.80 -6.01
N ASP A 180 -10.86 -11.68 -6.21
CA ASP A 180 -12.26 -11.46 -5.81
C ASP A 180 -12.53 -11.74 -4.32
N LEU A 181 -11.53 -11.50 -3.45
CA LEU A 181 -11.62 -11.70 -2.00
C LEU A 181 -12.23 -10.52 -1.27
N GLY A 182 -12.23 -9.34 -1.89
CA GLY A 182 -12.74 -8.11 -1.29
C GLY A 182 -12.69 -6.93 -2.25
N LEU A 183 -13.15 -5.77 -1.78
CA LEU A 183 -13.28 -4.55 -2.57
C LEU A 183 -12.25 -3.51 -2.14
N VAL A 184 -11.77 -2.72 -3.10
CA VAL A 184 -10.85 -1.61 -2.87
C VAL A 184 -11.61 -0.29 -2.84
N ILE A 185 -11.35 0.54 -1.82
CA ILE A 185 -11.98 1.85 -1.60
C ILE A 185 -10.90 2.92 -1.51
N GLY A 186 -11.09 4.05 -2.16
CA GLY A 186 -10.20 5.21 -2.08
C GLY A 186 -9.65 5.66 -3.42
N GLU A 187 -8.35 5.85 -3.51
CA GLU A 187 -7.67 6.26 -4.73
C GLU A 187 -6.87 5.08 -5.30
N ALA A 188 -6.54 5.14 -6.58
CA ALA A 188 -5.67 4.16 -7.21
C ALA A 188 -4.30 4.08 -6.51
N SER A 189 -3.70 2.89 -6.48
CA SER A 189 -2.36 2.69 -5.91
C SER A 189 -1.30 3.51 -6.62
N GLY A 190 -0.20 3.83 -5.93
CA GLY A 190 0.87 4.70 -6.44
C GLY A 190 1.73 4.07 -7.53
N ASN A 191 1.64 2.74 -7.73
CA ASN A 191 2.33 2.04 -8.82
C ASN A 191 1.52 0.86 -9.34
N SER A 192 1.90 0.39 -10.53
CA SER A 192 1.36 -0.84 -11.12
C SER A 192 2.01 -2.08 -10.52
N PRO A 193 1.27 -3.21 -10.39
CA PRO A 193 1.83 -4.53 -10.10
C PRO A 193 2.85 -5.01 -11.13
N ASP A 194 2.72 -4.57 -12.39
CA ASP A 194 3.73 -4.86 -13.41
C ASP A 194 4.96 -3.98 -13.20
N SER A 195 5.85 -4.41 -12.34
CA SER A 195 7.00 -3.63 -11.88
C SER A 195 8.27 -4.47 -11.81
N TYR A 196 9.37 -3.79 -11.53
CA TYR A 196 10.68 -4.42 -11.31
C TYR A 196 11.04 -4.32 -9.83
N GLY A 197 11.67 -5.37 -9.29
CA GLY A 197 12.08 -5.43 -7.89
C GLY A 197 13.23 -6.40 -7.67
N ASP A 198 13.46 -6.75 -6.40
CA ASP A 198 14.58 -7.60 -5.95
C ASP A 198 15.90 -7.01 -6.46
N ASN A 199 16.32 -5.91 -5.82
CA ASN A 199 17.45 -5.13 -6.26
C ASN A 199 18.78 -5.75 -5.84
N LEU A 200 19.71 -5.86 -6.80
CA LEU A 200 21.12 -6.08 -6.55
C LEU A 200 21.79 -4.72 -6.30
N TYR A 201 22.63 -4.65 -5.29
CA TYR A 201 23.33 -3.43 -4.88
C TYR A 201 24.77 -3.45 -5.38
N PHE A 202 25.19 -2.36 -5.99
CA PHE A 202 26.52 -2.19 -6.52
C PHE A 202 27.12 -0.86 -6.08
N GLN A 203 28.44 -0.81 -6.01
CA GLN A 203 29.18 0.42 -5.78
C GLN A 203 30.16 0.65 -6.94
N MET A 204 30.13 1.86 -7.49
CA MET A 204 31.09 2.27 -8.51
C MET A 204 32.51 2.29 -7.94
N PRO A 205 33.51 1.66 -8.60
CA PRO A 205 34.85 1.50 -8.04
C PRO A 205 35.57 2.84 -7.83
N ASN A 206 35.34 3.83 -8.68
CA ASN A 206 36.02 5.11 -8.63
C ASN A 206 35.25 6.16 -7.82
N SER A 207 34.01 6.46 -8.20
CA SER A 207 33.19 7.50 -7.56
C SER A 207 32.62 7.09 -6.21
N LYS A 208 32.62 5.78 -5.87
CA LYS A 208 32.00 5.19 -4.69
C LYS A 208 30.47 5.40 -4.61
N LEU A 209 29.85 5.88 -5.66
CA LEU A 209 28.40 5.99 -5.74
C LEU A 209 27.74 4.61 -5.74
N TYR A 210 26.67 4.47 -5.01
CA TYR A 210 25.83 3.27 -5.00
C TYR A 210 24.77 3.34 -6.07
N PHE A 211 24.47 2.22 -6.68
CA PHE A 211 23.34 2.05 -7.59
C PHE A 211 22.73 0.66 -7.42
N THR A 212 21.51 0.52 -7.86
CA THR A 212 20.78 -0.76 -7.81
C THR A 212 20.34 -1.19 -9.20
N VAL A 213 20.27 -2.50 -9.40
CA VAL A 213 19.76 -3.12 -10.60
C VAL A 213 18.72 -4.16 -10.21
N SER A 214 17.49 -3.97 -10.62
CA SER A 214 16.44 -4.98 -10.44
C SER A 214 16.71 -6.18 -11.33
N HIS A 215 16.67 -7.39 -10.79
CA HIS A 215 16.87 -8.63 -11.55
C HIS A 215 15.59 -9.46 -11.68
N LYS A 216 14.47 -8.97 -11.12
CA LYS A 216 13.17 -9.60 -11.16
C LYS A 216 12.11 -8.64 -11.68
N LYS A 217 11.22 -9.17 -12.52
CA LYS A 217 10.02 -8.48 -12.98
C LYS A 217 8.80 -9.21 -12.44
N TRP A 218 7.85 -8.45 -11.92
CA TRP A 218 6.57 -8.91 -11.43
C TRP A 218 5.50 -8.63 -12.47
N TYR A 219 4.47 -9.46 -12.50
CA TYR A 219 3.34 -9.32 -13.41
C TYR A 219 2.04 -9.44 -12.64
N ARG A 220 1.11 -8.54 -12.93
CA ARG A 220 -0.21 -8.51 -12.32
C ARG A 220 -0.95 -9.84 -12.53
N ILE A 221 -1.75 -10.24 -11.54
CA ILE A 221 -2.61 -11.44 -11.58
C ILE A 221 -3.65 -11.28 -12.68
N ASN A 222 -4.40 -10.18 -12.68
CA ASN A 222 -5.36 -9.84 -13.72
C ASN A 222 -4.65 -9.30 -14.96
N LYS A 223 -4.50 -10.14 -16.00
CA LYS A 223 -3.76 -9.79 -17.23
C LYS A 223 -4.45 -8.74 -18.08
N ASP A 224 -5.79 -8.62 -17.98
CA ASP A 224 -6.55 -7.59 -18.72
C ASP A 224 -6.29 -6.18 -18.17
N LYS A 225 -5.79 -6.10 -16.94
CA LYS A 225 -5.40 -4.85 -16.26
C LYS A 225 -3.87 -4.67 -16.18
N ALA A 226 -3.11 -5.38 -17.01
CA ALA A 226 -1.64 -5.28 -17.02
C ALA A 226 -1.18 -3.84 -17.25
N GLY A 227 -0.16 -3.40 -16.51
CA GLY A 227 0.41 -2.05 -16.60
C GLY A 227 -0.39 -0.97 -15.86
N LEU A 228 -1.62 -1.25 -15.43
CA LEU A 228 -2.44 -0.30 -14.67
C LEU A 228 -2.20 -0.43 -13.16
N PRO A 229 -2.34 0.65 -12.39
CA PRO A 229 -2.36 0.59 -10.91
C PRO A 229 -3.56 -0.23 -10.42
N ILE A 230 -3.64 -0.48 -9.14
CA ILE A 230 -4.84 -1.04 -8.52
C ILE A 230 -5.86 0.08 -8.39
N GLU A 231 -6.81 0.09 -9.33
CA GLU A 231 -7.93 1.03 -9.31
C GLU A 231 -8.93 0.63 -8.22
N PRO A 232 -9.52 1.57 -7.48
CA PRO A 232 -10.55 1.25 -6.50
C PRO A 232 -11.86 0.77 -7.18
N ASP A 233 -12.67 0.02 -6.42
CA ASP A 233 -14.04 -0.32 -6.80
C ASP A 233 -14.99 0.83 -6.44
N TYR A 234 -14.62 1.58 -5.38
CA TYR A 234 -15.30 2.80 -4.94
C TYR A 234 -14.28 3.94 -4.86
N GLU A 235 -14.28 4.78 -5.88
CA GLU A 235 -13.36 5.92 -5.94
C GLU A 235 -13.81 7.05 -5.03
N CYS A 236 -12.92 7.51 -4.17
CA CYS A 236 -13.12 8.68 -3.32
C CYS A 236 -11.76 9.25 -2.87
N ARG A 237 -11.76 10.49 -2.41
CA ARG A 237 -10.54 11.10 -1.88
C ARG A 237 -10.09 10.37 -0.61
N SER A 238 -8.79 10.31 -0.39
CA SER A 238 -8.20 9.65 0.80
C SER A 238 -8.79 10.15 2.13
N ALA A 239 -9.18 11.42 2.22
CA ALA A 239 -9.82 11.99 3.40
C ALA A 239 -11.24 11.43 3.66
N ASP A 240 -11.95 11.02 2.61
CA ASP A 240 -13.36 10.61 2.67
C ASP A 240 -13.52 9.07 2.75
N VAL A 241 -12.40 8.31 2.71
CA VAL A 241 -12.40 6.84 2.61
C VAL A 241 -13.14 6.16 3.76
N ILE A 242 -12.95 6.61 4.99
CA ILE A 242 -13.61 6.01 6.17
C ILE A 242 -15.12 6.27 6.13
N GLU A 243 -15.54 7.49 5.77
CA GLU A 243 -16.97 7.81 5.62
C GLU A 243 -17.60 6.97 4.50
N THR A 244 -16.89 6.81 3.39
CA THR A 244 -17.31 5.97 2.26
C THR A 244 -17.44 4.51 2.67
N LEU A 245 -16.47 3.97 3.41
CA LEU A 245 -16.54 2.61 3.96
C LEU A 245 -17.78 2.43 4.84
N TYR A 246 -18.04 3.37 5.76
CA TYR A 246 -19.24 3.32 6.59
C TYR A 246 -20.54 3.33 5.77
N LYS A 247 -20.62 4.14 4.74
CA LYS A 247 -21.78 4.16 3.82
C LYS A 247 -21.98 2.81 3.14
N ILE A 248 -20.91 2.20 2.63
CA ILE A 248 -20.97 0.92 1.92
C ILE A 248 -21.47 -0.19 2.86
N ILE A 249 -20.91 -0.31 4.06
CA ILE A 249 -21.29 -1.40 4.99
C ILE A 249 -22.68 -1.24 5.59
N THR A 250 -23.23 -0.03 5.61
CA THR A 250 -24.60 0.26 6.15
C THR A 250 -25.68 0.24 5.09
N THR A 251 -25.33 0.18 3.80
CA THR A 251 -26.30 0.17 2.71
C THR A 251 -26.70 -1.27 2.40
N GLU A 252 -28.01 -1.55 2.37
CA GLU A 252 -28.53 -2.89 2.08
C GLU A 252 -28.27 -3.37 0.63
N ASN A 253 -27.86 -2.46 -0.27
CA ASN A 253 -27.59 -2.76 -1.66
C ASN A 253 -26.29 -2.08 -2.15
N PRO A 254 -25.12 -2.73 -1.96
CA PRO A 254 -23.83 -2.18 -2.37
C PRO A 254 -23.70 -1.87 -3.87
N GLU A 255 -24.53 -2.49 -4.72
CA GLU A 255 -24.48 -2.29 -6.18
C GLU A 255 -24.91 -0.89 -6.63
N GLU A 256 -25.61 -0.12 -5.78
CA GLU A 256 -26.00 1.26 -6.10
C GLU A 256 -24.80 2.23 -6.20
N PHE A 257 -23.66 1.90 -5.62
CA PHE A 257 -22.45 2.72 -5.62
C PHE A 257 -21.51 2.43 -6.81
N ILE A 258 -21.69 1.30 -7.51
CA ILE A 258 -20.82 0.86 -8.63
C ILE A 258 -21.08 1.67 -9.92
N ARG A 259 -22.11 2.52 -9.98
CA ARG A 259 -22.59 3.18 -11.21
C ARG A 259 -22.43 4.71 -11.22
N ARG A 260 -21.43 5.27 -10.56
CA ARG A 260 -21.18 6.71 -10.73
C ARG A 260 -19.76 6.98 -11.18
#